data_33b3d2535affcd15010a5eb758863ce3
#
_entry.id   33b3d2535affcd15010a5eb758863ce3
#
_cell.length_a   1.000
_cell.length_b   1.000
_cell.length_c   1.000
_cell.angle_alpha   90.00
_cell.angle_beta   90.00
_cell.angle_gamma   90.00
#
_symmetry.space_group_name_H-M   'P 1'
#
loop_
_entity.id
_entity.type
_entity.pdbx_description
1 polymer ?
#
loop_
_entity_poly.entity_id
_entity_poly.type
_entity_poly.pdbx_seq_one_letter_code
_entity_poly.pdbx_strand_id
1 'polypeptide(L)'
;MKTRLVLAVLSASIPLFAADPVDCKSIDEAIARGNIEAVQSFLVADPALAKAGANPRLTPLQQAILRNRAEIAAVLIDAGADVNTPDSSGRTPLHLAVERRNPEIVRLLLARKADPSRRDSIGWTPLHHAAAKNDAAVVRALLEGGSDTKVLSACGGTPLHEAAASGSVEIIALLLNHGVDPATVSQTGDTALSIARQRGDAVVISSIEKSLNTP
;
A
#
# COMPACT_ATOMS: atom_id res chain seq x y z
N MET A 1 -21.80 -12.12 -43.81
CA MET A 1 -20.34 -12.08 -44.00
C MET A 1 -19.74 -11.82 -42.64
N LYS A 2 -19.13 -12.84 -42.00
CA LYS A 2 -18.53 -12.76 -40.64
C LYS A 2 -17.03 -12.52 -40.80
N THR A 3 -16.58 -11.34 -40.50
CA THR A 3 -15.16 -10.98 -40.51
C THR A 3 -14.52 -11.48 -39.21
N ARG A 4 -13.73 -12.54 -39.30
CA ARG A 4 -12.87 -13.01 -38.20
C ARG A 4 -11.67 -12.09 -38.08
N LEU A 5 -11.56 -11.43 -36.94
CA LEU A 5 -10.34 -10.72 -36.54
C LEU A 5 -9.30 -11.75 -36.14
N VAL A 6 -8.27 -11.90 -36.95
CA VAL A 6 -7.11 -12.76 -36.70
C VAL A 6 -6.20 -12.00 -35.72
N LEU A 7 -6.11 -12.50 -34.51
CA LEU A 7 -5.07 -12.07 -33.57
C LEU A 7 -3.71 -12.48 -34.16
N ALA A 8 -2.94 -11.50 -34.61
CA ALA A 8 -1.54 -11.71 -34.98
C ALA A 8 -0.74 -11.92 -33.67
N VAL A 9 -0.42 -13.17 -33.39
CA VAL A 9 0.60 -13.55 -32.42
C VAL A 9 1.93 -13.12 -33.02
N LEU A 10 2.47 -12.01 -32.55
CA LEU A 10 3.86 -11.63 -32.78
C LEU A 10 4.74 -12.70 -32.11
N SER A 11 5.22 -13.64 -32.90
CA SER A 11 6.33 -14.52 -32.55
C SER A 11 7.61 -13.67 -32.45
N ALA A 12 7.80 -12.98 -31.35
CA ALA A 12 9.13 -12.50 -30.98
C ALA A 12 9.94 -13.76 -30.68
N SER A 13 10.90 -14.04 -31.56
CA SER A 13 11.94 -15.04 -31.35
C SER A 13 12.66 -14.72 -30.06
N ILE A 14 12.32 -15.41 -28.98
CA ILE A 14 13.08 -15.40 -27.74
C ILE A 14 14.44 -15.99 -28.09
N PRO A 15 15.56 -15.26 -27.92
CA PRO A 15 16.87 -15.87 -28.09
C PRO A 15 16.98 -17.01 -27.09
N LEU A 16 17.22 -18.21 -27.62
CA LEU A 16 17.51 -19.43 -26.88
C LEU A 16 18.90 -19.35 -26.23
N PHE A 17 19.06 -18.40 -25.31
CA PHE A 17 20.03 -18.46 -24.24
C PHE A 17 19.26 -18.80 -22.97
N ALA A 18 18.90 -20.08 -22.89
CA ALA A 18 18.52 -20.66 -21.63
C ALA A 18 19.74 -20.59 -20.70
N ALA A 19 19.86 -19.52 -19.92
CA ALA A 19 20.35 -19.69 -18.59
C ALA A 19 19.43 -20.75 -17.98
N ASP A 20 19.99 -21.88 -17.52
CA ASP A 20 19.24 -22.95 -16.88
C ASP A 20 18.17 -22.34 -15.98
N PRO A 21 16.90 -22.83 -16.03
CA PRO A 21 15.87 -22.32 -15.16
C PRO A 21 16.45 -22.45 -13.75
N VAL A 22 16.81 -21.33 -13.15
CA VAL A 22 17.36 -21.31 -11.80
C VAL A 22 16.44 -22.19 -10.99
N ASP A 23 16.97 -23.23 -10.38
CA ASP A 23 16.31 -24.36 -9.74
C ASP A 23 15.37 -23.89 -8.61
N CYS A 24 14.28 -23.21 -9.00
CA CYS A 24 13.21 -22.78 -8.12
C CYS A 24 12.15 -23.87 -8.11
N LYS A 25 11.94 -24.50 -6.95
CA LYS A 25 10.98 -25.58 -6.77
C LYS A 25 9.53 -25.10 -6.66
N SER A 26 9.31 -23.79 -6.45
CA SER A 26 8.00 -23.20 -6.31
C SER A 26 8.01 -21.70 -6.67
N ILE A 27 6.82 -21.15 -6.92
CA ILE A 27 6.64 -19.71 -7.13
C ILE A 27 7.09 -18.91 -5.90
N ASP A 28 6.86 -19.41 -4.67
CA ASP A 28 7.28 -18.76 -3.43
C ASP A 28 8.80 -18.65 -3.33
N GLU A 29 9.53 -19.68 -3.78
CA GLU A 29 10.99 -19.65 -3.83
C GLU A 29 11.49 -18.67 -4.90
N ALA A 30 10.85 -18.63 -6.06
CA ALA A 30 11.17 -17.67 -7.12
C ALA A 30 10.97 -16.22 -6.65
N ILE A 31 9.87 -15.94 -5.93
CA ILE A 31 9.61 -14.63 -5.32
C ILE A 31 10.68 -14.31 -4.27
N ALA A 32 11.02 -15.27 -3.41
CA ALA A 32 12.01 -15.06 -2.37
C ALA A 32 13.39 -14.70 -2.95
N ARG A 33 13.79 -15.36 -4.03
CA ARG A 33 15.04 -15.09 -4.74
C ARG A 33 14.98 -13.83 -5.61
N GLY A 34 13.78 -13.32 -5.91
CA GLY A 34 13.56 -12.20 -6.81
C GLY A 34 13.77 -12.56 -8.28
N ASN A 35 13.58 -13.83 -8.64
CA ASN A 35 13.72 -14.32 -9.99
C ASN A 35 12.40 -14.13 -10.75
N ILE A 36 12.33 -13.02 -11.50
CA ILE A 36 11.12 -12.64 -12.24
C ILE A 36 10.80 -13.62 -13.39
N GLU A 37 11.82 -14.13 -14.07
CA GLU A 37 11.66 -15.06 -15.16
C GLU A 37 11.07 -16.41 -14.67
N ALA A 38 11.53 -16.89 -13.53
CA ALA A 38 10.97 -18.08 -12.89
C ALA A 38 9.51 -17.84 -12.45
N VAL A 39 9.20 -16.68 -11.86
CA VAL A 39 7.82 -16.33 -11.50
C VAL A 39 6.91 -16.33 -12.74
N GLN A 40 7.35 -15.69 -13.83
CA GLN A 40 6.60 -15.69 -15.10
C GLN A 40 6.39 -17.10 -15.65
N SER A 41 7.42 -17.95 -15.62
CA SER A 41 7.33 -19.32 -16.08
C SER A 41 6.32 -20.14 -15.28
N PHE A 42 6.30 -19.99 -13.94
CA PHE A 42 5.29 -20.62 -13.09
C PHE A 42 3.87 -20.14 -13.41
N LEU A 43 3.68 -18.83 -13.64
CA LEU A 43 2.37 -18.26 -13.95
C LEU A 43 1.86 -18.63 -15.35
N VAL A 44 2.77 -18.84 -16.30
CA VAL A 44 2.40 -19.37 -17.64
C VAL A 44 1.93 -20.81 -17.53
N ALA A 45 2.61 -21.63 -16.71
CA ALA A 45 2.24 -23.03 -16.50
C ALA A 45 0.93 -23.18 -15.71
N ASP A 46 0.73 -22.37 -14.69
CA ASP A 46 -0.47 -22.36 -13.85
C ASP A 46 -0.80 -20.94 -13.37
N PRO A 47 -1.71 -20.22 -14.04
CA PRO A 47 -2.12 -18.88 -13.62
C PRO A 47 -2.79 -18.82 -12.23
N ALA A 48 -3.31 -19.93 -11.72
CA ALA A 48 -3.93 -19.96 -10.38
C ALA A 48 -2.92 -19.70 -9.28
N LEU A 49 -1.63 -19.92 -9.52
CA LEU A 49 -0.54 -19.61 -8.60
C LEU A 49 -0.43 -18.11 -8.28
N ALA A 50 -0.99 -17.22 -9.09
CA ALA A 50 -1.07 -15.80 -8.74
C ALA A 50 -1.93 -15.55 -7.49
N LYS A 51 -2.93 -16.39 -7.24
CA LYS A 51 -3.89 -16.25 -6.13
C LYS A 51 -3.49 -17.04 -4.88
N ALA A 52 -2.88 -18.19 -5.07
CA ALA A 52 -2.54 -19.10 -3.97
C ALA A 52 -1.18 -19.76 -4.22
N GLY A 53 -0.16 -19.32 -3.50
CA GLY A 53 1.14 -19.98 -3.43
C GLY A 53 1.13 -21.15 -2.45
N ALA A 54 2.30 -21.75 -2.22
CA ALA A 54 2.47 -22.82 -1.25
C ALA A 54 2.38 -22.33 0.21
N ASN A 55 2.52 -21.03 0.44
CA ASN A 55 2.42 -20.45 1.78
C ASN A 55 0.95 -20.21 2.16
N PRO A 56 0.41 -20.92 3.16
CA PRO A 56 -1.00 -20.77 3.55
C PRO A 56 -1.31 -19.46 4.30
N ARG A 57 -0.29 -18.71 4.70
CA ARG A 57 -0.44 -17.48 5.51
C ARG A 57 -0.36 -16.21 4.70
N LEU A 58 0.31 -16.25 3.54
CA LEU A 58 0.57 -15.09 2.71
C LEU A 58 0.36 -15.44 1.24
N THR A 59 -0.37 -14.61 0.52
CA THR A 59 -0.46 -14.75 -0.94
C THR A 59 0.89 -14.43 -1.60
N PRO A 60 1.15 -14.91 -2.83
CA PRO A 60 2.34 -14.56 -3.58
C PRO A 60 2.55 -13.05 -3.70
N LEU A 61 1.46 -12.27 -3.91
CA LEU A 61 1.51 -10.82 -3.94
C LEU A 61 1.98 -10.22 -2.61
N GLN A 62 1.43 -10.68 -1.49
CA GLN A 62 1.85 -10.22 -0.16
C GLN A 62 3.32 -10.55 0.11
N GLN A 63 3.79 -11.73 -0.33
CA GLN A 63 5.20 -12.11 -0.20
C GLN A 63 6.12 -11.20 -1.03
N ALA A 64 5.73 -10.88 -2.27
CA ALA A 64 6.49 -9.98 -3.14
C ALA A 64 6.61 -8.57 -2.51
N ILE A 65 5.50 -8.04 -1.97
CA ILE A 65 5.47 -6.74 -1.30
C ILE A 65 6.37 -6.74 -0.05
N LEU A 66 6.24 -7.74 0.81
CA LEU A 66 7.05 -7.85 2.03
C LEU A 66 8.56 -7.95 1.74
N ARG A 67 8.93 -8.45 0.56
CA ARG A 67 10.31 -8.51 0.08
C ARG A 67 10.72 -7.32 -0.79
N ASN A 68 9.83 -6.32 -0.92
CA ASN A 68 10.07 -5.11 -1.70
C ASN A 68 10.36 -5.37 -3.19
N ARG A 69 9.67 -6.37 -3.78
CA ARG A 69 9.82 -6.80 -5.17
C ARG A 69 8.73 -6.18 -6.04
N ALA A 70 8.87 -4.90 -6.40
CA ALA A 70 7.84 -4.15 -7.13
C ALA A 70 7.51 -4.77 -8.50
N GLU A 71 8.51 -5.18 -9.26
CA GLU A 71 8.32 -5.80 -10.58
C GLU A 71 7.58 -7.13 -10.49
N ILE A 72 7.93 -7.98 -9.51
CA ILE A 72 7.25 -9.25 -9.27
C ILE A 72 5.80 -8.99 -8.80
N ALA A 73 5.58 -7.99 -7.95
CA ALA A 73 4.22 -7.61 -7.56
C ALA A 73 3.38 -7.20 -8.76
N ALA A 74 3.93 -6.42 -9.70
CA ALA A 74 3.25 -6.05 -10.94
C ALA A 74 2.87 -7.28 -11.78
N VAL A 75 3.81 -8.21 -11.99
CA VAL A 75 3.57 -9.46 -12.75
C VAL A 75 2.47 -10.29 -12.10
N LEU A 76 2.48 -10.44 -10.77
CA LEU A 76 1.45 -11.20 -10.04
C LEU A 76 0.07 -10.55 -10.17
N ILE A 77 -0.01 -9.21 -10.08
CA ILE A 77 -1.27 -8.48 -10.24
C ILE A 77 -1.79 -8.64 -11.67
N ASP A 78 -0.94 -8.53 -12.68
CA ASP A 78 -1.30 -8.70 -14.09
C ASP A 78 -1.76 -10.15 -14.39
N ALA A 79 -1.26 -11.13 -13.64
CA ALA A 79 -1.71 -12.51 -13.67
C ALA A 79 -3.00 -12.78 -12.86
N GLY A 80 -3.60 -11.74 -12.26
CA GLY A 80 -4.89 -11.83 -11.58
C GLY A 80 -4.80 -12.05 -10.06
N ALA A 81 -3.68 -11.71 -9.41
CA ALA A 81 -3.63 -11.65 -7.95
C ALA A 81 -4.61 -10.59 -7.42
N ASP A 82 -5.34 -10.92 -6.37
CA ASP A 82 -6.24 -9.97 -5.72
C ASP A 82 -5.45 -8.96 -4.88
N VAL A 83 -5.57 -7.68 -5.24
CA VAL A 83 -4.90 -6.55 -4.59
C VAL A 83 -5.51 -6.18 -3.23
N ASN A 84 -6.64 -6.79 -2.86
CA ASN A 84 -7.40 -6.48 -1.64
C ASN A 84 -7.46 -7.64 -0.63
N THR A 85 -6.89 -8.80 -0.94
CA THR A 85 -6.89 -9.96 -0.01
C THR A 85 -6.16 -9.61 1.28
N PRO A 86 -6.84 -9.66 2.46
CA PRO A 86 -6.19 -9.37 3.73
C PRO A 86 -5.35 -10.55 4.23
N ASP A 87 -4.34 -10.26 5.04
CA ASP A 87 -3.63 -11.24 5.85
C ASP A 87 -4.41 -11.59 7.14
N SER A 88 -3.84 -12.44 7.98
CA SER A 88 -4.44 -12.85 9.27
C SER A 88 -4.66 -11.70 10.27
N SER A 89 -4.02 -10.54 10.05
CA SER A 89 -4.19 -9.32 10.85
C SER A 89 -5.12 -8.32 10.18
N GLY A 90 -5.84 -8.71 9.13
CA GLY A 90 -6.72 -7.82 8.36
C GLY A 90 -5.97 -6.83 7.46
N ARG A 91 -4.63 -6.92 7.37
CA ARG A 91 -3.83 -6.00 6.56
C ARG A 91 -3.89 -6.41 5.10
N THR A 92 -4.33 -5.48 4.25
CA THR A 92 -4.31 -5.66 2.79
C THR A 92 -2.89 -5.49 2.22
N PRO A 93 -2.65 -5.87 0.96
CA PRO A 93 -1.40 -5.56 0.26
C PRO A 93 -0.98 -4.09 0.37
N LEU A 94 -1.95 -3.16 0.39
CA LEU A 94 -1.67 -1.74 0.55
C LEU A 94 -1.11 -1.39 1.95
N HIS A 95 -1.63 -2.00 3.02
CA HIS A 95 -1.04 -1.88 4.37
C HIS A 95 0.40 -2.39 4.41
N LEU A 96 0.66 -3.54 3.77
CA LEU A 96 2.00 -4.13 3.71
C LEU A 96 2.99 -3.24 2.93
N ALA A 97 2.53 -2.61 1.84
CA ALA A 97 3.35 -1.66 1.08
C ALA A 97 3.72 -0.42 1.92
N VAL A 98 2.77 0.09 2.71
CA VAL A 98 3.02 1.16 3.70
C VAL A 98 4.00 0.70 4.77
N GLU A 99 3.86 -0.53 5.28
CA GLU A 99 4.78 -1.10 6.26
C GLU A 99 6.22 -1.16 5.71
N ARG A 100 6.37 -1.46 4.42
CA ARG A 100 7.66 -1.50 3.72
C ARG A 100 8.19 -0.13 3.30
N ARG A 101 7.43 0.95 3.55
CA ARG A 101 7.79 2.33 3.18
C ARG A 101 8.11 2.47 1.68
N ASN A 102 7.35 1.77 0.83
CA ASN A 102 7.57 1.78 -0.62
C ASN A 102 6.46 2.52 -1.35
N PRO A 103 6.65 3.81 -1.70
CA PRO A 103 5.64 4.59 -2.40
C PRO A 103 5.40 4.10 -3.85
N GLU A 104 6.35 3.40 -4.47
CA GLU A 104 6.19 2.83 -5.81
C GLU A 104 5.16 1.69 -5.79
N ILE A 105 5.31 0.75 -4.85
CA ILE A 105 4.33 -0.34 -4.68
C ILE A 105 2.96 0.22 -4.26
N VAL A 106 2.92 1.26 -3.41
CA VAL A 106 1.67 1.94 -3.04
C VAL A 106 0.97 2.49 -4.29
N ARG A 107 1.68 3.23 -5.16
CA ARG A 107 1.11 3.75 -6.42
C ARG A 107 0.66 2.62 -7.35
N LEU A 108 1.47 1.57 -7.48
CA LEU A 108 1.12 0.38 -8.28
C LEU A 108 -0.20 -0.22 -7.82
N LEU A 109 -0.37 -0.47 -6.53
CA LEU A 109 -1.58 -1.07 -5.98
C LEU A 109 -2.81 -0.17 -6.17
N LEU A 110 -2.68 1.14 -5.92
CA LEU A 110 -3.76 2.11 -6.12
C LEU A 110 -4.17 2.23 -7.60
N ALA A 111 -3.20 2.24 -8.51
CA ALA A 111 -3.47 2.20 -9.96
C ALA A 111 -4.22 0.93 -10.39
N ARG A 112 -4.07 -0.16 -9.64
CA ARG A 112 -4.77 -1.44 -9.85
C ARG A 112 -6.00 -1.61 -8.94
N LYS A 113 -6.56 -0.49 -8.43
CA LYS A 113 -7.81 -0.40 -7.67
C LYS A 113 -7.75 -1.10 -6.29
N ALA A 114 -6.60 -1.08 -5.64
CA ALA A 114 -6.55 -1.40 -4.22
C ALA A 114 -7.40 -0.38 -3.45
N ASP A 115 -8.21 -0.87 -2.51
CA ASP A 115 -9.09 -0.05 -1.69
C ASP A 115 -8.32 0.61 -0.54
N PRO A 116 -8.11 1.95 -0.55
CA PRO A 116 -7.36 2.64 0.48
C PRO A 116 -8.12 2.83 1.79
N SER A 117 -9.43 2.52 1.82
CA SER A 117 -10.29 2.70 2.98
C SER A 117 -10.37 1.48 3.89
N ARG A 118 -9.81 0.34 3.45
CA ARG A 118 -9.80 -0.90 4.24
C ARG A 118 -9.09 -0.68 5.57
N ARG A 119 -9.68 -1.24 6.62
CA ARG A 119 -9.13 -1.20 7.97
C ARG A 119 -8.55 -2.55 8.34
N ASP A 120 -7.43 -2.55 9.04
CA ASP A 120 -6.86 -3.75 9.64
C ASP A 120 -7.56 -4.13 10.96
N SER A 121 -7.05 -5.13 11.67
CA SER A 121 -7.63 -5.63 12.92
C SER A 121 -7.63 -4.63 14.09
N ILE A 122 -6.81 -3.58 14.04
CA ILE A 122 -6.81 -2.47 15.01
C ILE A 122 -7.62 -1.26 14.53
N GLY A 123 -8.30 -1.39 13.37
CA GLY A 123 -9.16 -0.36 12.81
C GLY A 123 -8.42 0.75 12.07
N TRP A 124 -7.16 0.56 11.72
CA TRP A 124 -6.37 1.54 10.99
C TRP A 124 -6.46 1.33 9.49
N THR A 125 -6.51 2.44 8.73
CA THR A 125 -6.32 2.43 7.28
C THR A 125 -4.83 2.55 6.94
N PRO A 126 -4.42 2.27 5.69
CA PRO A 126 -3.05 2.53 5.23
C PRO A 126 -2.57 3.95 5.52
N LEU A 127 -3.46 4.96 5.44
CA LEU A 127 -3.10 6.35 5.70
C LEU A 127 -2.79 6.63 7.19
N HIS A 128 -3.50 5.98 8.13
CA HIS A 128 -3.16 6.06 9.56
C HIS A 128 -1.75 5.52 9.82
N HIS A 129 -1.45 4.33 9.26
CA HIS A 129 -0.11 3.74 9.38
C HIS A 129 0.99 4.63 8.79
N ALA A 130 0.75 5.21 7.61
CA ALA A 130 1.73 6.08 6.95
C ALA A 130 2.00 7.35 7.78
N ALA A 131 0.96 7.95 8.36
CA ALA A 131 1.08 9.12 9.22
C ALA A 131 1.84 8.80 10.52
N ALA A 132 1.50 7.70 11.19
CA ALA A 132 2.20 7.24 12.40
C ALA A 132 3.68 6.90 12.15
N LYS A 133 4.00 6.35 10.96
CA LYS A 133 5.39 6.01 10.56
C LYS A 133 6.22 7.24 10.13
N ASN A 134 5.61 8.40 10.08
CA ASN A 134 6.26 9.63 9.60
C ASN A 134 6.87 9.47 8.20
N ASP A 135 6.11 8.90 7.25
CA ASP A 135 6.55 8.67 5.88
C ASP A 135 5.79 9.57 4.89
N ALA A 136 6.30 10.76 4.67
CA ALA A 136 5.66 11.76 3.82
C ALA A 136 5.53 11.31 2.35
N ALA A 137 6.47 10.51 1.84
CA ALA A 137 6.43 10.00 0.47
C ALA A 137 5.26 9.01 0.27
N VAL A 138 5.07 8.13 1.25
CA VAL A 138 3.95 7.17 1.25
C VAL A 138 2.63 7.89 1.50
N VAL A 139 2.56 8.86 2.44
CA VAL A 139 1.37 9.69 2.66
C VAL A 139 0.95 10.39 1.38
N ARG A 140 1.88 11.03 0.67
CA ARG A 140 1.62 11.69 -0.62
C ARG A 140 1.06 10.71 -1.65
N ALA A 141 1.68 9.54 -1.81
CA ALA A 141 1.21 8.52 -2.75
C ALA A 141 -0.22 8.03 -2.42
N LEU A 142 -0.55 7.88 -1.14
CA LEU A 142 -1.90 7.50 -0.70
C LEU A 142 -2.93 8.60 -0.98
N LEU A 143 -2.59 9.86 -0.72
CA LEU A 143 -3.47 11.00 -0.98
C LEU A 143 -3.70 11.21 -2.48
N GLU A 144 -2.66 11.13 -3.30
CA GLU A 144 -2.74 11.14 -4.77
C GLU A 144 -3.62 10.01 -5.30
N GLY A 145 -3.61 8.86 -4.64
CA GLY A 145 -4.44 7.69 -4.95
C GLY A 145 -5.86 7.73 -4.39
N GLY A 146 -6.28 8.85 -3.80
CA GLY A 146 -7.66 9.06 -3.36
C GLY A 146 -7.98 8.53 -1.97
N SER A 147 -6.99 8.36 -1.08
CA SER A 147 -7.25 8.01 0.31
C SER A 147 -8.07 9.08 1.01
N ASP A 148 -9.16 8.67 1.68
CA ASP A 148 -9.98 9.59 2.46
C ASP A 148 -9.28 9.95 3.78
N THR A 149 -9.04 11.25 3.99
CA THR A 149 -8.40 11.80 5.18
C THR A 149 -9.33 11.84 6.41
N LYS A 150 -10.65 11.68 6.20
CA LYS A 150 -11.68 11.79 7.25
C LYS A 150 -12.02 10.44 7.89
N VAL A 151 -11.46 9.34 7.38
CA VAL A 151 -11.72 8.00 7.94
C VAL A 151 -11.17 7.94 9.37
N LEU A 152 -12.04 7.57 10.31
CA LEU A 152 -11.68 7.42 11.71
C LEU A 152 -11.12 6.02 11.97
N SER A 153 -10.11 5.91 12.82
CA SER A 153 -9.63 4.64 13.39
C SER A 153 -10.67 4.02 14.34
N ALA A 154 -10.40 2.83 14.86
CA ALA A 154 -11.25 2.23 15.90
C ALA A 154 -11.38 3.10 17.16
N CYS A 155 -10.36 3.90 17.47
CA CYS A 155 -10.35 4.85 18.59
C CYS A 155 -10.89 6.24 18.19
N GLY A 156 -11.49 6.41 17.01
CA GLY A 156 -12.06 7.67 16.55
C GLY A 156 -11.03 8.72 16.12
N GLY A 157 -9.75 8.38 16.09
CA GLY A 157 -8.69 9.26 15.61
C GLY A 157 -8.64 9.32 14.08
N THR A 158 -8.26 10.48 13.52
CA THR A 158 -7.96 10.64 12.10
C THR A 158 -6.44 10.45 11.85
N PRO A 159 -5.99 10.30 10.60
CA PRO A 159 -4.55 10.31 10.29
C PRO A 159 -3.80 11.56 10.81
N LEU A 160 -4.52 12.68 11.03
CA LEU A 160 -3.92 13.88 11.61
C LEU A 160 -3.54 13.70 13.10
N HIS A 161 -4.30 12.90 13.85
CA HIS A 161 -3.94 12.57 15.23
C HIS A 161 -2.62 11.79 15.26
N GLU A 162 -2.45 10.83 14.34
CA GLU A 162 -1.22 10.05 14.23
C GLU A 162 -0.04 10.92 13.78
N ALA A 163 -0.27 11.85 12.84
CA ALA A 163 0.75 12.81 12.41
C ALA A 163 1.17 13.74 13.57
N ALA A 164 0.23 14.20 14.38
CA ALA A 164 0.52 14.99 15.58
C ALA A 164 1.30 14.18 16.63
N ALA A 165 0.94 12.91 16.81
CA ALA A 165 1.65 11.99 17.70
C ALA A 165 3.06 11.66 17.18
N SER A 166 3.29 11.59 15.88
CA SER A 166 4.63 11.37 15.30
C SER A 166 5.50 12.63 15.26
N GLY A 167 4.90 13.82 15.33
CA GLY A 167 5.60 15.11 15.26
C GLY A 167 5.94 15.57 13.85
N SER A 168 5.21 15.12 12.84
CA SER A 168 5.53 15.39 11.43
C SER A 168 4.82 16.63 10.89
N VAL A 169 5.50 17.75 10.84
CA VAL A 169 4.98 18.99 10.26
C VAL A 169 4.62 18.84 8.78
N GLU A 170 5.45 18.12 8.02
CA GLU A 170 5.19 17.90 6.58
C GLU A 170 3.90 17.10 6.38
N ILE A 171 3.70 16.01 7.12
CA ILE A 171 2.49 15.19 7.00
C ILE A 171 1.25 15.96 7.48
N ILE A 172 1.37 16.73 8.55
CA ILE A 172 0.30 17.62 9.02
C ILE A 172 -0.13 18.56 7.92
N ALA A 173 0.82 19.25 7.27
CA ALA A 173 0.53 20.15 6.17
C ALA A 173 -0.14 19.41 4.98
N LEU A 174 0.34 18.24 4.62
CA LEU A 174 -0.26 17.41 3.57
C LEU A 174 -1.71 17.06 3.89
N LEU A 175 -2.00 16.59 5.10
CA LEU A 175 -3.35 16.20 5.52
C LEU A 175 -4.30 17.39 5.59
N LEU A 176 -3.85 18.51 6.15
CA LEU A 176 -4.65 19.75 6.21
C LEU A 176 -4.99 20.27 4.80
N ASN A 177 -4.03 20.26 3.87
CA ASN A 177 -4.25 20.64 2.48
C ASN A 177 -5.23 19.72 1.73
N HIS A 178 -5.44 18.49 2.23
CA HIS A 178 -6.41 17.53 1.70
C HIS A 178 -7.72 17.48 2.50
N GLY A 179 -7.99 18.52 3.30
CA GLY A 179 -9.30 18.78 3.89
C GLY A 179 -9.63 17.92 5.11
N VAL A 180 -8.63 17.43 5.85
CA VAL A 180 -8.88 16.86 7.17
C VAL A 180 -9.34 17.99 8.11
N ASP A 181 -10.36 17.72 8.94
CA ASP A 181 -10.79 18.67 9.95
C ASP A 181 -9.87 18.61 11.19
N PRO A 182 -9.09 19.69 11.46
CA PRO A 182 -8.18 19.72 12.59
C PRO A 182 -8.90 19.77 13.96
N ALA A 183 -10.19 20.08 13.99
CA ALA A 183 -11.01 20.11 15.20
C ALA A 183 -11.62 18.75 15.57
N THR A 184 -11.44 17.72 14.73
CA THR A 184 -11.97 16.37 15.01
C THR A 184 -11.48 15.89 16.37
N VAL A 185 -12.43 15.37 17.19
CA VAL A 185 -12.17 14.83 18.53
C VAL A 185 -12.23 13.30 18.46
N SER A 186 -11.20 12.63 19.00
CA SER A 186 -11.17 11.18 19.13
C SER A 186 -12.11 10.66 20.23
N GLN A 187 -12.27 9.34 20.34
CA GLN A 187 -13.06 8.75 21.43
C GLN A 187 -12.44 8.98 22.83
N THR A 188 -11.15 9.27 22.89
CA THR A 188 -10.44 9.62 24.16
C THR A 188 -10.62 11.10 24.53
N GLY A 189 -11.32 11.89 23.71
CA GLY A 189 -11.48 13.32 23.90
C GLY A 189 -10.33 14.17 23.39
N ASP A 190 -9.37 13.56 22.70
CA ASP A 190 -8.21 14.26 22.16
C ASP A 190 -8.47 14.85 20.78
N THR A 191 -7.88 16.02 20.53
CA THR A 191 -7.70 16.58 19.18
C THR A 191 -6.24 16.44 18.75
N ALA A 192 -5.95 16.56 17.47
CA ALA A 192 -4.56 16.60 17.00
C ALA A 192 -3.74 17.71 17.69
N LEU A 193 -4.39 18.85 18.01
CA LEU A 193 -3.75 19.95 18.74
C LEU A 193 -3.45 19.57 20.20
N SER A 194 -4.37 18.89 20.92
CA SER A 194 -4.11 18.46 22.30
C SER A 194 -2.93 17.50 22.36
N ILE A 195 -2.83 16.55 21.43
CA ILE A 195 -1.71 15.62 21.30
C ILE A 195 -0.39 16.38 21.08
N ALA A 196 -0.38 17.34 20.14
CA ALA A 196 0.81 18.14 19.87
C ALA A 196 1.26 18.94 21.12
N ARG A 197 0.31 19.49 21.88
CA ARG A 197 0.60 20.21 23.13
C ARG A 197 1.15 19.30 24.23
N GLN A 198 0.62 18.09 24.38
CA GLN A 198 1.15 17.09 25.33
C GLN A 198 2.61 16.71 24.99
N ARG A 199 2.97 16.69 23.71
CA ARG A 199 4.35 16.47 23.26
C ARG A 199 5.27 17.68 23.46
N GLY A 200 4.71 18.87 23.58
CA GLY A 200 5.49 20.12 23.63
C GLY A 200 6.12 20.53 22.30
N ASP A 201 5.62 20.04 21.16
CA ASP A 201 6.16 20.34 19.83
C ASP A 201 5.61 21.67 19.31
N ALA A 202 6.35 22.75 19.57
CA ALA A 202 5.92 24.11 19.23
C ALA A 202 5.67 24.32 17.73
N VAL A 203 6.41 23.61 16.85
CA VAL A 203 6.26 23.78 15.40
C VAL A 203 4.99 23.09 14.92
N VAL A 204 4.72 21.88 15.42
CA VAL A 204 3.48 21.15 15.15
C VAL A 204 2.27 21.93 15.70
N ILE A 205 2.33 22.43 16.93
CA ILE A 205 1.28 23.25 17.53
C ILE A 205 0.96 24.45 16.63
N SER A 206 1.97 25.23 16.27
CA SER A 206 1.79 26.41 15.42
C SER A 206 1.19 26.07 14.04
N SER A 207 1.58 24.95 13.44
CA SER A 207 1.05 24.48 12.16
C SER A 207 -0.44 24.17 12.23
N ILE A 208 -0.89 23.48 13.29
CA ILE A 208 -2.30 23.12 13.48
C ILE A 208 -3.13 24.38 13.87
N GLU A 209 -2.62 25.23 14.77
CA GLU A 209 -3.32 26.45 15.17
C GLU A 209 -3.56 27.41 14.01
N LYS A 210 -2.58 27.53 13.09
CA LYS A 210 -2.73 28.32 11.88
C LYS A 210 -3.90 27.82 11.02
N SER A 211 -4.08 26.50 10.91
CA SER A 211 -5.18 25.93 10.10
C SER A 211 -6.55 26.12 10.76
N LEU A 212 -6.63 26.13 12.09
CA LEU A 212 -7.87 26.41 12.84
C LEU A 212 -8.33 27.85 12.71
N ASN A 213 -7.41 28.79 12.48
CA ASN A 213 -7.67 30.23 12.36
C ASN A 213 -7.86 30.69 10.91
N THR A 214 -7.75 29.79 9.94
CA THR A 214 -8.00 30.10 8.52
C THR A 214 -9.47 29.86 8.20
N PRO A 215 -10.24 30.87 7.74
CA PRO A 215 -11.67 30.76 7.43
C PRO A 215 -11.97 29.80 6.27
#